data_8dc3458f2b37c4094f13894837465044
#
_entry.id   8dc3458f2b37c4094f13894837465044
#
_cell.length_a   1.000
_cell.length_b   1.000
_cell.length_c   1.000
_cell.angle_alpha   90.00
_cell.angle_beta   90.00
_cell.angle_gamma   90.00
#
_symmetry.space_group_name_H-M   'P 1'
#
loop_
_entity.id
_entity.type
_entity.pdbx_description
1 polymer ?
#
loop_
_entity_poly.entity_id
_entity_poly.type
_entity_poly.pdbx_seq_one_letter_code
_entity_poly.pdbx_strand_id
1 'polypeptide(L)'
;MNSKEFIINSLKENIKERFPRPEVNISHIVYPDKLKQFMEISAGVGGRAEVLGEGESIDDAVRRLFPDARRIACNFPEVSCATYNPDDIDTPAELNGTDLVICRGIFGVCENAAVYFEQEYLQRSIYFISESLLILLPKDQLVDTMHDAYRRVPNEPQGEFRGFISGP
;
A
#
# COMPACT_ATOMS: atom_id res chain seq x y z
N MET A 1 -11.28 -39.63 0.34
CA MET A 1 -11.72 -38.44 -0.44
C MET A 1 -11.75 -37.27 0.53
N ASN A 2 -11.01 -36.24 0.24
CA ASN A 2 -10.95 -35.03 1.07
C ASN A 2 -12.30 -34.26 0.94
N SER A 3 -12.80 -33.65 2.00
CA SER A 3 -14.06 -32.87 2.00
C SER A 3 -14.12 -31.83 0.90
N LYS A 4 -12.98 -31.21 0.58
CA LYS A 4 -12.85 -30.23 -0.51
C LYS A 4 -13.12 -30.88 -1.89
N GLU A 5 -12.55 -32.06 -2.13
CA GLU A 5 -12.74 -32.80 -3.39
C GLU A 5 -14.18 -33.27 -3.55
N PHE A 6 -14.80 -33.70 -2.46
CA PHE A 6 -16.22 -34.11 -2.46
C PHE A 6 -17.11 -32.92 -2.85
N ILE A 7 -16.94 -31.75 -2.21
CA ILE A 7 -17.71 -30.54 -2.50
C ILE A 7 -17.52 -30.11 -3.97
N ILE A 8 -16.26 -30.06 -4.44
CA ILE A 8 -15.96 -29.64 -5.82
C ILE A 8 -16.59 -30.60 -6.82
N ASN A 9 -16.52 -31.89 -6.61
CA ASN A 9 -17.11 -32.88 -7.51
C ASN A 9 -18.64 -32.81 -7.51
N SER A 10 -19.27 -32.70 -6.35
CA SER A 10 -20.72 -32.48 -6.25
C SER A 10 -21.18 -31.21 -6.97
N LEU A 11 -20.44 -30.12 -6.87
CA LEU A 11 -20.73 -28.88 -7.60
C LEU A 11 -20.61 -29.10 -9.11
N LYS A 12 -19.56 -29.82 -9.59
CA LYS A 12 -19.37 -30.11 -11.02
C LYS A 12 -20.47 -30.99 -11.58
N GLU A 13 -20.94 -31.97 -10.82
CA GLU A 13 -22.02 -32.88 -11.21
C GLU A 13 -23.39 -32.17 -11.29
N ASN A 14 -23.58 -31.13 -10.46
CA ASN A 14 -24.82 -30.33 -10.46
C ASN A 14 -24.87 -29.25 -11.53
N ILE A 15 -23.75 -28.95 -12.23
CA ILE A 15 -23.74 -28.00 -13.35
C ILE A 15 -24.31 -28.69 -14.58
N LYS A 16 -25.58 -28.42 -14.89
CA LYS A 16 -26.30 -29.00 -16.03
C LYS A 16 -25.94 -28.35 -17.35
N GLU A 17 -25.65 -27.05 -17.32
CA GLU A 17 -25.30 -26.26 -18.51
C GLU A 17 -24.06 -25.41 -18.22
N ARG A 18 -23.18 -25.31 -19.23
CA ARG A 18 -21.98 -24.46 -19.14
C ARG A 18 -22.11 -23.35 -20.17
N PHE A 19 -22.10 -22.11 -19.69
CA PHE A 19 -22.08 -20.95 -20.54
C PHE A 19 -20.65 -20.42 -20.64
N PRO A 20 -20.24 -19.89 -21.79
CA PRO A 20 -18.96 -19.18 -21.89
C PRO A 20 -18.98 -17.96 -20.97
N ARG A 21 -17.86 -17.63 -20.38
CA ARG A 21 -17.73 -16.43 -19.57
C ARG A 21 -18.01 -15.21 -20.45
N PRO A 22 -18.95 -14.34 -20.08
CA PRO A 22 -19.23 -13.14 -20.88
C PRO A 22 -17.99 -12.25 -20.94
N GLU A 23 -17.73 -11.68 -22.12
CA GLU A 23 -16.76 -10.58 -22.22
C GLU A 23 -17.35 -9.34 -21.59
N VAL A 24 -16.69 -8.88 -20.53
CA VAL A 24 -17.09 -7.65 -19.82
C VAL A 24 -16.18 -6.54 -20.31
N ASN A 25 -16.66 -5.76 -21.27
CA ASN A 25 -16.02 -4.54 -21.75
C ASN A 25 -16.67 -3.33 -21.07
N ILE A 26 -16.18 -3.00 -19.89
CA ILE A 26 -16.59 -1.79 -19.18
C ILE A 26 -15.57 -0.69 -19.51
N SER A 27 -16.06 0.42 -20.08
CA SER A 27 -15.23 1.63 -20.17
C SER A 27 -14.97 2.13 -18.75
N HIS A 28 -13.71 2.19 -18.37
CA HIS A 28 -13.31 2.70 -17.07
C HIS A 28 -12.96 4.20 -17.16
N ILE A 29 -12.98 4.85 -16.02
CA ILE A 29 -12.55 6.25 -15.88
C ILE A 29 -11.04 6.30 -16.12
N VAL A 30 -10.60 7.26 -16.93
CA VAL A 30 -9.20 7.59 -17.15
C VAL A 30 -8.99 9.03 -16.73
N TYR A 31 -8.08 9.26 -15.81
CA TYR A 31 -7.75 10.59 -15.32
C TYR A 31 -6.65 11.23 -16.18
N PRO A 32 -6.89 12.42 -16.77
CA PRO A 32 -5.89 13.10 -17.61
C PRO A 32 -4.61 13.45 -16.85
N ASP A 33 -4.75 13.80 -15.57
CA ASP A 33 -3.64 14.10 -14.66
C ASP A 33 -3.79 13.24 -13.40
N LYS A 34 -3.15 12.08 -13.44
CA LYS A 34 -3.19 11.10 -12.34
C LYS A 34 -2.57 11.62 -11.05
N LEU A 35 -1.50 12.40 -11.16
CA LEU A 35 -0.83 12.92 -9.98
C LEU A 35 -1.71 13.92 -9.25
N LYS A 36 -2.28 14.87 -9.98
CA LYS A 36 -3.23 15.83 -9.43
C LYS A 36 -4.42 15.14 -8.80
N GLN A 37 -5.02 14.18 -9.50
CA GLN A 37 -6.17 13.41 -9.02
C GLN A 37 -5.82 12.67 -7.73
N PHE A 38 -4.68 11.97 -7.68
CA PHE A 38 -4.25 11.24 -6.50
C PHE A 38 -4.05 12.17 -5.29
N MET A 39 -3.44 13.34 -5.48
CA MET A 39 -3.24 14.33 -4.42
C MET A 39 -4.57 14.90 -3.90
N GLU A 40 -5.51 15.22 -4.79
CA GLU A 40 -6.83 15.75 -4.42
C GLU A 40 -7.64 14.72 -3.61
N ILE A 41 -7.66 13.47 -4.06
CA ILE A 41 -8.37 12.39 -3.34
C ILE A 41 -7.67 12.08 -2.02
N SER A 42 -6.34 12.04 -1.99
CA SER A 42 -5.59 11.84 -0.74
C SER A 42 -5.98 12.87 0.32
N ALA A 43 -6.06 14.15 -0.06
CA ALA A 43 -6.53 15.20 0.86
C ALA A 43 -8.01 15.00 1.26
N GLY A 44 -8.85 14.55 0.34
CA GLY A 44 -10.28 14.29 0.58
C GLY A 44 -10.55 13.15 1.57
N VAL A 45 -9.65 12.16 1.65
CA VAL A 45 -9.75 11.04 2.61
C VAL A 45 -8.93 11.28 3.88
N GLY A 46 -8.49 12.52 4.13
CA GLY A 46 -7.79 12.92 5.35
C GLY A 46 -6.26 12.68 5.32
N GLY A 47 -5.73 12.12 4.25
CA GLY A 47 -4.29 11.97 4.04
C GLY A 47 -3.66 13.23 3.44
N ARG A 48 -2.37 13.15 3.15
CA ARG A 48 -1.61 14.20 2.47
C ARG A 48 -0.64 13.56 1.48
N ALA A 49 -0.70 13.98 0.23
CA ALA A 49 0.27 13.57 -0.78
C ALA A 49 1.05 14.80 -1.27
N GLU A 50 2.36 14.68 -1.34
CA GLU A 50 3.26 15.72 -1.84
C GLU A 50 4.30 15.12 -2.79
N VAL A 51 4.79 15.95 -3.68
CA VAL A 51 5.92 15.60 -4.54
C VAL A 51 7.18 16.21 -3.91
N LEU A 52 8.22 15.40 -3.76
CA LEU A 52 9.52 15.91 -3.32
C LEU A 52 10.01 17.00 -4.27
N GLY A 53 10.50 18.11 -3.70
CA GLY A 53 11.11 19.20 -4.46
C GLY A 53 12.38 18.77 -5.19
N GLU A 54 12.80 19.54 -6.17
CA GLU A 54 14.05 19.27 -6.87
C GLU A 54 15.23 19.36 -5.88
N GLY A 55 15.96 18.26 -5.72
CA GLY A 55 17.08 18.17 -4.77
C GLY A 55 16.68 17.98 -3.30
N GLU A 56 15.40 17.93 -2.97
CA GLU A 56 14.92 17.64 -1.61
C GLU A 56 15.16 16.15 -1.29
N SER A 57 15.86 15.89 -0.19
CA SER A 57 16.02 14.53 0.31
C SER A 57 14.78 14.04 1.07
N ILE A 58 14.66 12.73 1.25
CA ILE A 58 13.61 12.15 2.10
C ILE A 58 13.71 12.71 3.52
N ASP A 59 14.92 12.83 4.05
CA ASP A 59 15.16 13.38 5.39
C ASP A 59 14.69 14.81 5.55
N ASP A 60 14.88 15.67 4.53
CA ASP A 60 14.41 17.05 4.54
C ASP A 60 12.87 17.11 4.53
N ALA A 61 12.24 16.26 3.71
CA ALA A 61 10.78 16.14 3.68
C ALA A 61 10.23 15.65 5.02
N VAL A 62 10.86 14.66 5.64
CA VAL A 62 10.48 14.16 6.97
C VAL A 62 10.56 15.27 8.02
N ARG A 63 11.68 16.01 8.08
CA ARG A 63 11.84 17.12 9.04
C ARG A 63 10.81 18.23 8.82
N ARG A 64 10.44 18.50 7.57
CA ARG A 64 9.45 19.52 7.22
C ARG A 64 8.02 19.08 7.54
N LEU A 65 7.67 17.83 7.26
CA LEU A 65 6.32 17.31 7.42
C LEU A 65 6.02 16.83 8.83
N PHE A 66 7.02 16.31 9.54
CA PHE A 66 6.92 15.72 10.86
C PHE A 66 7.96 16.29 11.82
N PRO A 67 7.95 17.63 12.10
CA PRO A 67 8.99 18.29 12.88
C PRO A 67 9.05 17.81 14.34
N ASP A 68 7.96 17.26 14.86
CA ASP A 68 7.85 16.79 16.24
C ASP A 68 8.12 15.29 16.38
N ALA A 69 8.25 14.54 15.28
CA ALA A 69 8.52 13.11 15.32
C ALA A 69 9.91 12.83 15.89
N ARG A 70 9.97 12.07 16.97
CA ARG A 70 11.20 11.70 17.68
C ARG A 70 11.55 10.23 17.53
N ARG A 71 10.56 9.37 17.47
CA ARG A 71 10.74 7.93 17.29
C ARG A 71 10.32 7.52 15.89
N ILE A 72 11.30 7.49 14.98
CA ILE A 72 11.11 7.26 13.55
C ILE A 72 11.64 5.87 13.19
N ALA A 73 10.74 5.02 12.70
CA ALA A 73 11.04 3.65 12.28
C ALA A 73 11.34 3.59 10.79
N CYS A 74 12.51 3.09 10.42
CA CYS A 74 12.86 2.80 9.03
C CYS A 74 14.06 1.85 8.97
N ASN A 75 14.07 0.92 7.98
CA ASN A 75 15.21 0.04 7.70
C ASN A 75 15.92 0.38 6.38
N PHE A 76 15.54 1.50 5.71
CA PHE A 76 16.13 1.88 4.43
C PHE A 76 17.44 2.65 4.64
N PRO A 77 18.54 2.22 4.00
CA PRO A 77 19.84 2.84 4.20
C PRO A 77 19.91 4.29 3.69
N GLU A 78 19.03 4.69 2.77
CA GLU A 78 18.95 6.05 2.25
C GLU A 78 18.24 7.04 3.18
N VAL A 79 17.62 6.57 4.26
CA VAL A 79 16.90 7.39 5.26
C VAL A 79 17.74 7.52 6.51
N SER A 80 18.42 8.65 6.66
CA SER A 80 19.34 8.90 7.78
C SER A 80 18.65 9.49 9.01
N CYS A 81 17.43 10.01 8.89
CA CYS A 81 16.64 10.55 9.99
C CYS A 81 15.94 9.47 10.83
N ALA A 82 15.99 8.21 10.42
CA ALA A 82 15.46 7.10 11.21
C ALA A 82 16.18 7.00 12.55
N THR A 83 15.42 6.78 13.65
CA THR A 83 15.97 6.66 14.98
C THR A 83 16.17 5.21 15.43
N TYR A 84 15.48 4.28 14.76
CA TYR A 84 15.66 2.85 14.97
C TYR A 84 15.21 2.03 13.77
N ASN A 85 15.76 0.82 13.66
CA ASN A 85 15.30 -0.19 12.70
C ASN A 85 14.23 -1.07 13.39
N PRO A 86 12.99 -1.12 12.87
CA PRO A 86 11.94 -1.92 13.48
C PRO A 86 12.19 -3.43 13.39
N ASP A 87 13.10 -3.89 12.52
CA ASP A 87 13.46 -5.30 12.39
C ASP A 87 14.40 -5.78 13.52
N ASP A 88 14.99 -4.84 14.28
CA ASP A 88 15.80 -5.13 15.48
C ASP A 88 14.92 -5.28 16.74
N ILE A 89 13.60 -5.19 16.61
CA ILE A 89 12.65 -5.27 17.71
C ILE A 89 12.11 -6.70 17.84
N ASP A 90 12.25 -7.27 19.03
CA ASP A 90 11.86 -8.67 19.28
C ASP A 90 10.34 -8.86 19.40
N THR A 91 9.66 -7.90 20.01
CA THR A 91 8.20 -8.03 20.26
C THR A 91 7.40 -6.87 19.67
N PRO A 92 6.22 -7.13 19.08
CA PRO A 92 5.37 -6.07 18.54
C PRO A 92 4.99 -4.98 19.56
N ALA A 93 4.93 -5.32 20.85
CA ALA A 93 4.59 -4.38 21.91
C ALA A 93 5.60 -3.23 22.05
N GLU A 94 6.86 -3.49 21.75
CA GLU A 94 7.93 -2.49 21.82
C GLU A 94 7.86 -1.45 20.68
N LEU A 95 7.09 -1.71 19.63
CA LEU A 95 6.81 -0.75 18.56
C LEU A 95 5.84 0.35 19.00
N ASN A 96 5.13 0.17 20.11
CA ASN A 96 4.22 1.17 20.64
C ASN A 96 4.96 2.48 20.95
N GLY A 97 4.31 3.63 20.67
CA GLY A 97 4.92 4.95 20.79
C GLY A 97 5.87 5.31 19.63
N THR A 98 5.74 4.64 18.47
CA THR A 98 6.38 5.08 17.23
C THR A 98 5.60 6.26 16.65
N ASP A 99 6.26 7.41 16.51
CA ASP A 99 5.64 8.62 15.97
C ASP A 99 5.44 8.51 14.46
N LEU A 100 6.44 7.97 13.76
CA LEU A 100 6.46 7.88 12.31
C LEU A 100 7.09 6.57 11.86
N VAL A 101 6.44 5.91 10.90
CA VAL A 101 7.07 4.85 10.11
C VAL A 101 7.19 5.28 8.66
N ILE A 102 8.31 4.93 8.02
CA ILE A 102 8.57 5.20 6.62
C ILE A 102 8.57 3.87 5.89
N CYS A 103 7.69 3.70 4.91
CA CYS A 103 7.62 2.49 4.08
C CYS A 103 7.54 2.85 2.60
N ARG A 104 7.65 1.84 1.72
CA ARG A 104 7.52 2.02 0.28
C ARG A 104 6.16 1.55 -0.20
N GLY A 105 5.58 2.34 -1.11
CA GLY A 105 4.44 1.94 -1.93
C GLY A 105 4.94 1.49 -3.30
N ILE A 106 4.27 0.49 -3.86
CA ILE A 106 4.61 -0.04 -5.18
C ILE A 106 3.89 0.73 -6.28
N PHE A 107 2.60 0.99 -6.07
CA PHE A 107 1.80 1.86 -6.94
C PHE A 107 0.60 2.45 -6.20
N GLY A 108 0.08 3.57 -6.71
CA GLY A 108 -1.08 4.26 -6.15
C GLY A 108 -2.29 4.21 -7.09
N VAL A 109 -3.48 4.37 -6.52
CA VAL A 109 -4.78 4.33 -7.22
C VAL A 109 -5.44 5.71 -7.13
N CYS A 110 -5.68 6.33 -8.28
CA CYS A 110 -6.24 7.69 -8.35
C CYS A 110 -7.71 7.77 -7.89
N GLU A 111 -8.45 6.69 -8.02
CA GLU A 111 -9.88 6.60 -7.68
C GLU A 111 -10.15 6.86 -6.18
N ASN A 112 -9.28 6.38 -5.30
CA ASN A 112 -9.49 6.38 -3.85
C ASN A 112 -8.24 6.68 -3.03
N ALA A 113 -7.15 7.14 -3.66
CA ALA A 113 -5.84 7.38 -3.07
C ALA A 113 -5.25 6.16 -2.31
N ALA A 114 -5.66 4.95 -2.64
CA ALA A 114 -5.09 3.75 -2.06
C ALA A 114 -3.68 3.51 -2.61
N VAL A 115 -2.76 3.12 -1.75
CA VAL A 115 -1.42 2.70 -2.11
C VAL A 115 -1.26 1.21 -1.88
N TYR A 116 -0.86 0.49 -2.93
CA TYR A 116 -0.49 -0.91 -2.82
C TYR A 116 0.94 -1.03 -2.28
N PHE A 117 1.10 -1.89 -1.27
CA PHE A 117 2.40 -2.20 -0.68
C PHE A 117 2.50 -3.69 -0.36
N GLU A 118 3.71 -4.17 -0.25
CA GLU A 118 4.07 -5.49 0.25
C GLU A 118 4.96 -5.35 1.48
N GLN A 119 4.93 -6.32 2.36
CA GLN A 119 5.65 -6.27 3.63
C GLN A 119 7.16 -6.20 3.41
N GLU A 120 7.78 -5.15 3.97
CA GLU A 120 9.23 -4.94 3.98
C GLU A 120 9.84 -5.13 5.37
N TYR A 121 9.01 -5.05 6.43
CA TYR A 121 9.41 -5.18 7.83
C TYR A 121 9.03 -6.54 8.40
N LEU A 122 9.86 -7.10 9.27
CA LEU A 122 9.57 -8.37 9.95
C LEU A 122 8.28 -8.28 10.77
N GLN A 123 8.07 -7.16 11.45
CA GLN A 123 6.90 -6.91 12.28
C GLN A 123 5.82 -6.13 11.51
N ARG A 124 4.87 -6.84 10.88
CA ARG A 124 3.77 -6.20 10.11
C ARG A 124 2.93 -5.20 10.92
N SER A 125 2.90 -5.32 12.24
CA SER A 125 2.19 -4.39 13.12
C SER A 125 2.69 -2.96 13.01
N ILE A 126 3.93 -2.73 12.54
CA ILE A 126 4.51 -1.40 12.41
C ILE A 126 3.71 -0.50 11.47
N TYR A 127 3.08 -1.03 10.45
CA TYR A 127 2.27 -0.27 9.49
C TYR A 127 0.97 0.29 10.13
N PHE A 128 0.58 -0.18 11.31
CA PHE A 128 -0.70 0.14 11.94
C PHE A 128 -0.59 0.67 13.36
N ILE A 129 0.57 0.52 14.00
CA ILE A 129 0.77 0.91 15.40
C ILE A 129 1.36 2.33 15.54
N SER A 130 2.02 2.84 14.51
CA SER A 130 2.60 4.18 14.49
C SER A 130 1.52 5.26 14.44
N GLU A 131 1.80 6.43 15.00
CA GLU A 131 0.90 7.58 14.92
C GLU A 131 0.77 8.11 13.50
N SER A 132 1.85 8.04 12.72
CA SER A 132 1.89 8.47 11.33
C SER A 132 2.58 7.46 10.44
N LEU A 133 2.10 7.34 9.19
CA LEU A 133 2.65 6.49 8.15
C LEU A 133 3.06 7.36 6.95
N LEU A 134 4.35 7.40 6.63
CA LEU A 134 4.88 8.02 5.43
C LEU A 134 5.16 6.95 4.37
N ILE A 135 4.48 7.03 3.24
CA ILE A 135 4.65 6.08 2.14
C ILE A 135 5.43 6.75 1.01
N LEU A 136 6.60 6.22 0.69
CA LEU A 136 7.39 6.63 -0.46
C LEU A 136 6.83 5.96 -1.71
N LEU A 137 6.28 6.75 -2.63
CA LEU A 137 5.61 6.25 -3.82
C LEU A 137 6.23 6.88 -5.08
N PRO A 138 6.69 6.08 -6.06
CA PRO A 138 7.13 6.63 -7.35
C PRO A 138 5.96 7.29 -8.08
N LYS A 139 6.11 8.56 -8.47
CA LYS A 139 5.04 9.38 -9.05
C LYS A 139 4.49 8.88 -10.39
N ASP A 140 5.27 8.08 -11.11
CA ASP A 140 4.91 7.45 -12.37
C ASP A 140 4.17 6.11 -12.19
N GLN A 141 4.08 5.62 -10.95
CA GLN A 141 3.40 4.37 -10.60
C GLN A 141 1.96 4.63 -10.10
N LEU A 142 1.18 5.38 -10.89
CA LEU A 142 -0.23 5.62 -10.61
C LEU A 142 -1.13 4.94 -11.64
N VAL A 143 -2.19 4.29 -11.16
CA VAL A 143 -3.25 3.70 -11.97
C VAL A 143 -4.57 4.45 -11.75
N ASP A 144 -5.48 4.36 -12.71
CA ASP A 144 -6.73 5.11 -12.65
C ASP A 144 -7.69 4.53 -11.62
N THR A 145 -7.94 3.23 -11.66
CA THR A 145 -9.00 2.58 -10.90
C THR A 145 -8.51 1.36 -10.11
N MET A 146 -9.29 0.91 -9.14
CA MET A 146 -9.04 -0.35 -8.43
C MET A 146 -9.05 -1.56 -9.37
N HIS A 147 -9.81 -1.53 -10.48
CA HIS A 147 -9.78 -2.60 -11.47
C HIS A 147 -8.41 -2.72 -12.15
N ASP A 148 -7.79 -1.57 -12.48
CA ASP A 148 -6.44 -1.55 -13.03
C ASP A 148 -5.41 -1.98 -11.98
N ALA A 149 -5.63 -1.57 -10.73
CA ALA A 149 -4.81 -1.98 -9.60
C ALA A 149 -4.77 -3.50 -9.43
N TYR A 150 -5.93 -4.17 -9.42
CA TYR A 150 -6.01 -5.62 -9.28
C TYR A 150 -5.32 -6.39 -10.43
N ARG A 151 -5.27 -5.82 -11.62
CA ARG A 151 -4.51 -6.42 -12.74
C ARG A 151 -3.00 -6.34 -12.54
N ARG A 152 -2.52 -5.38 -11.74
CA ARG A 152 -1.10 -5.19 -11.42
C ARG A 152 -0.64 -5.98 -10.20
N VAL A 153 -1.57 -6.34 -9.30
CA VAL A 153 -1.22 -7.13 -8.12
C VAL A 153 -0.67 -8.49 -8.56
N PRO A 154 0.56 -8.86 -8.18
CA PRO A 154 1.15 -10.12 -8.56
C PRO A 154 0.37 -11.30 -7.96
N ASN A 155 0.29 -12.42 -8.68
CA ASN A 155 -0.37 -13.62 -8.18
C ASN A 155 0.37 -14.21 -6.97
N GLU A 156 1.70 -14.11 -6.99
CA GLU A 156 2.57 -14.54 -5.90
C GLU A 156 3.16 -13.31 -5.21
N PRO A 157 2.88 -13.09 -3.91
CA PRO A 157 3.45 -11.97 -3.16
C PRO A 157 4.95 -12.18 -2.96
N GLN A 158 5.71 -11.08 -2.88
CA GLN A 158 7.13 -11.12 -2.51
C GLN A 158 7.33 -11.27 -0.99
N GLY A 159 6.28 -10.93 -0.20
CA GLY A 159 6.28 -11.01 1.26
C GLY A 159 5.08 -11.78 1.81
N GLU A 160 5.06 -11.95 3.13
CA GLU A 160 3.96 -12.65 3.83
C GLU A 160 2.66 -11.83 3.86
N PHE A 161 2.77 -10.50 3.86
CA PHE A 161 1.63 -9.59 3.94
C PHE A 161 1.69 -8.54 2.83
N ARG A 162 0.53 -8.28 2.24
CA ARG A 162 0.33 -7.24 1.23
C ARG A 162 -1.06 -6.65 1.35
N GLY A 163 -1.22 -5.41 0.90
CA GLY A 163 -2.51 -4.76 0.96
C GLY A 163 -2.57 -3.41 0.28
N PHE A 164 -3.73 -2.82 0.36
CA PHE A 164 -3.96 -1.44 0.01
C PHE A 164 -4.20 -0.63 1.27
N ILE A 165 -3.58 0.53 1.35
CA ILE A 165 -3.77 1.50 2.43
C ILE A 165 -4.28 2.81 1.83
N SER A 166 -5.30 3.42 2.43
CA SER A 166 -5.88 4.69 2.01
C SER A 166 -6.44 5.41 3.22
N GLY A 167 -6.24 6.73 3.24
CA GLY A 167 -6.77 7.62 4.26
C GLY A 167 -6.18 7.44 5.65
N PRO A 168 -6.61 8.20 6.65
CA PRO A 168 -6.28 7.98 8.04
C PRO A 168 -7.08 6.83 8.62
#